data_038a8463301febbb1954018b362202de
#
_entry.id   038a8463301febbb1954018b362202de
#
_cell.length_a   1.000
_cell.length_b   1.000
_cell.length_c   1.000
_cell.angle_alpha   90.00
_cell.angle_beta   90.00
_cell.angle_gamma   90.00
#
_symmetry.space_group_name_H-M   'P 1'
#
loop_
_entity.id
_entity.type
_entity.pdbx_description
1 polymer ?
#
loop_
_entity_poly.entity_id
_entity_poly.type
_entity_poly.pdbx_seq_one_letter_code
_entity_poly.pdbx_strand_id
1 'polypeptide(L)'
;TPEDDPYRETLPSNLQGIWVGANNSAWHADYHMNVNLQMNYWPTYVTNMAECAEPLINYIDALRTPGRVTAKIYAGVESKDGEENGFMAHTQNNPFGWTCPGWNFDWGWSPAAVPWILQNCWEYYDFTRDADYLKEKIYPMMKEEATLYDQILIKDADGKLVSSPSYSPEHGPKTSGNTYEQTLVWQLYQDTIEAAGIVGETDTAKVTQWKKNQSDLKGPIEVGDSGQIKEWYTETTVNSLGQGYNHRHLSHMLGLFPGDLISVDTPEWLAAARVSMENRVDKSTGWGMGQRINTWA
;
A
#
# COMPACT_ATOMS: atom_id res chain seq x y z
N THR A 1 -8.78 26.05 -6.67
CA THR A 1 -7.58 26.77 -7.17
C THR A 1 -7.88 27.36 -8.54
N PRO A 2 -7.29 28.52 -8.91
CA PRO A 2 -7.40 29.09 -10.26
C PRO A 2 -6.94 28.10 -11.35
N GLU A 3 -7.51 28.22 -12.55
CA GLU A 3 -7.17 27.30 -13.65
C GLU A 3 -5.69 27.39 -14.09
N ASP A 4 -5.02 28.49 -13.79
CA ASP A 4 -3.62 28.76 -14.11
C ASP A 4 -2.64 28.45 -12.93
N ASP A 5 -3.14 27.91 -11.82
CA ASP A 5 -2.27 27.50 -10.70
C ASP A 5 -1.50 26.22 -11.07
N PRO A 6 -0.15 26.29 -11.16
CA PRO A 6 0.66 25.13 -11.52
C PRO A 6 0.61 23.99 -10.50
N TYR A 7 0.10 24.24 -9.29
CA TYR A 7 -0.08 23.24 -8.24
C TYR A 7 -1.50 22.70 -8.13
N ARG A 8 -2.43 23.17 -8.97
CA ARG A 8 -3.84 22.76 -8.94
C ARG A 8 -4.03 21.26 -9.05
N GLU A 9 -3.19 20.62 -9.86
CA GLU A 9 -3.29 19.19 -10.21
C GLU A 9 -2.36 18.30 -9.39
N THR A 10 -1.67 18.87 -8.38
CA THR A 10 -0.66 18.13 -7.62
C THR A 10 -1.05 17.79 -6.19
N LEU A 11 -2.16 18.30 -5.68
CA LEU A 11 -2.56 18.11 -4.30
C LEU A 11 -3.85 17.29 -4.19
N PRO A 12 -3.79 16.09 -3.63
CA PRO A 12 -4.96 15.25 -3.38
C PRO A 12 -5.79 15.75 -2.21
N SER A 13 -6.96 15.14 -2.00
CA SER A 13 -7.77 15.33 -0.80
C SER A 13 -6.97 14.87 0.44
N ASN A 14 -6.88 15.71 1.45
CA ASN A 14 -6.26 15.37 2.72
C ASN A 14 -7.20 14.55 3.63
N LEU A 15 -6.80 14.28 4.87
CA LEU A 15 -7.56 13.49 5.84
C LEU A 15 -8.98 14.02 6.11
N GLN A 16 -9.20 15.34 5.98
CA GLN A 16 -10.53 15.97 6.11
C GLN A 16 -11.20 16.26 4.75
N GLY A 17 -10.69 15.68 3.67
CA GLY A 17 -11.10 16.04 2.32
C GLY A 17 -10.64 17.46 1.96
N ILE A 18 -11.51 18.25 1.34
CA ILE A 18 -11.21 19.65 1.00
C ILE A 18 -11.81 20.66 2.01
N TRP A 19 -12.50 20.18 3.03
CA TRP A 19 -13.22 21.01 4.00
C TRP A 19 -12.56 20.92 5.37
N VAL A 20 -12.13 22.06 5.88
CA VAL A 20 -11.63 22.21 7.24
C VAL A 20 -12.48 23.26 7.95
N GLY A 21 -13.29 22.80 8.90
CA GLY A 21 -14.21 23.66 9.66
C GLY A 21 -13.58 24.33 10.88
N ALA A 22 -12.31 24.08 11.20
CA ALA A 22 -11.65 24.61 12.38
C ALA A 22 -10.15 24.86 12.12
N ASN A 23 -9.58 25.79 12.88
CA ASN A 23 -8.15 26.12 12.82
C ASN A 23 -7.23 24.99 13.36
N ASN A 24 -7.79 23.97 13.98
CA ASN A 24 -7.07 22.82 14.52
C ASN A 24 -7.74 21.53 14.03
N SER A 25 -7.31 21.05 12.89
CA SER A 25 -7.80 19.80 12.32
C SER A 25 -7.15 18.61 12.99
N ALA A 26 -7.92 17.53 13.19
CA ALA A 26 -7.38 16.26 13.64
C ALA A 26 -6.22 15.84 12.71
N TRP A 27 -5.12 15.36 13.29
CA TRP A 27 -3.92 14.94 12.56
C TRP A 27 -3.34 16.02 11.62
N HIS A 28 -3.60 17.30 11.93
CA HIS A 28 -3.13 18.45 11.15
C HIS A 28 -3.52 18.44 9.67
N ALA A 29 -4.59 17.73 9.32
CA ALA A 29 -5.06 17.56 7.95
C ALA A 29 -3.97 17.00 7.00
N ASP A 30 -3.15 16.06 7.50
CA ASP A 30 -2.11 15.42 6.71
C ASP A 30 -2.67 14.43 5.66
N TYR A 31 -1.79 13.84 4.88
CA TYR A 31 -2.09 12.75 3.96
C TYR A 31 -1.73 11.43 4.60
N HIS A 32 -2.71 10.81 5.28
CA HIS A 32 -2.53 9.54 5.97
C HIS A 32 -2.54 8.36 4.99
N MET A 33 -1.38 7.71 4.82
CA MET A 33 -1.18 6.65 3.83
C MET A 33 -1.26 5.23 4.42
N ASN A 34 -1.87 5.05 5.57
CA ASN A 34 -2.11 3.72 6.15
C ASN A 34 -3.56 3.24 5.99
N VAL A 35 -4.42 4.00 5.31
CA VAL A 35 -5.76 3.67 4.80
C VAL A 35 -6.51 4.90 4.26
N ASN A 36 -6.37 6.06 4.90
CA ASN A 36 -7.30 7.19 4.67
C ASN A 36 -7.12 7.79 3.29
N LEU A 37 -5.89 8.04 2.85
CA LEU A 37 -5.64 8.59 1.52
C LEU A 37 -6.12 7.62 0.44
N GLN A 38 -5.81 6.34 0.57
CA GLN A 38 -6.26 5.29 -0.34
C GLN A 38 -7.79 5.25 -0.44
N MET A 39 -8.46 5.25 0.72
CA MET A 39 -9.91 5.17 0.82
C MET A 39 -10.62 6.38 0.21
N ASN A 40 -10.03 7.58 0.28
CA ASN A 40 -10.57 8.78 -0.35
C ASN A 40 -10.75 8.61 -1.86
N TYR A 41 -9.96 7.75 -2.50
CA TYR A 41 -9.95 7.56 -3.94
C TYR A 41 -10.57 6.23 -4.42
N TRP A 42 -10.95 5.31 -3.54
CA TRP A 42 -11.61 4.06 -3.95
C TRP A 42 -12.90 4.28 -4.76
N PRO A 43 -13.76 5.28 -4.48
CA PRO A 43 -14.95 5.47 -5.30
C PRO A 43 -14.67 6.10 -6.68
N THR A 44 -13.49 6.64 -6.92
CA THR A 44 -13.18 7.48 -8.10
C THR A 44 -13.47 6.75 -9.42
N TYR A 45 -12.96 5.54 -9.57
CA TYR A 45 -13.07 4.82 -10.83
C TYR A 45 -14.43 4.17 -11.03
N VAL A 46 -14.99 3.56 -10.01
CA VAL A 46 -16.30 2.88 -10.06
C VAL A 46 -17.44 3.86 -10.29
N THR A 47 -17.23 5.15 -10.03
CA THR A 47 -18.21 6.22 -10.30
C THR A 47 -17.91 7.00 -11.58
N ASN A 48 -16.98 6.51 -12.41
CA ASN A 48 -16.59 7.14 -13.68
C ASN A 48 -16.04 8.57 -13.51
N MET A 49 -15.14 8.76 -12.54
CA MET A 49 -14.47 10.02 -12.22
C MET A 49 -12.94 9.86 -12.21
N ALA A 50 -12.39 9.13 -13.20
CA ALA A 50 -10.95 8.80 -13.25
C ALA A 50 -10.07 10.07 -13.23
N GLU A 51 -10.51 11.17 -13.85
CA GLU A 51 -9.83 12.46 -13.84
C GLU A 51 -9.61 13.02 -12.44
N CYS A 52 -10.46 12.66 -11.48
CA CYS A 52 -10.29 13.06 -10.08
C CYS A 52 -9.13 12.37 -9.37
N ALA A 53 -8.57 11.29 -9.95
CA ALA A 53 -7.39 10.63 -9.42
C ALA A 53 -6.06 11.26 -9.89
N GLU A 54 -6.06 12.07 -10.94
CA GLU A 54 -4.84 12.69 -11.46
C GLU A 54 -4.07 13.51 -10.41
N PRO A 55 -4.71 14.32 -9.55
CA PRO A 55 -4.02 15.00 -8.46
C PRO A 55 -3.32 14.04 -7.49
N LEU A 56 -3.89 12.86 -7.22
CA LEU A 56 -3.26 11.84 -6.41
C LEU A 56 -2.02 11.26 -7.12
N ILE A 57 -2.15 10.88 -8.38
CA ILE A 57 -1.07 10.30 -9.18
C ILE A 57 0.10 11.29 -9.29
N ASN A 58 -0.18 12.56 -9.59
CA ASN A 58 0.82 13.61 -9.65
C ASN A 58 1.51 13.85 -8.30
N TYR A 59 0.76 13.77 -7.20
CA TYR A 59 1.31 13.90 -5.86
C TYR A 59 2.27 12.75 -5.53
N ILE A 60 1.89 11.50 -5.82
CA ILE A 60 2.74 10.34 -5.56
C ILE A 60 4.02 10.40 -6.41
N ASP A 61 3.92 10.82 -7.67
CA ASP A 61 5.10 11.05 -8.52
C ASP A 61 6.03 12.12 -7.92
N ALA A 62 5.45 13.21 -7.39
CA ALA A 62 6.24 14.26 -6.72
C ALA A 62 6.93 13.78 -5.43
N LEU A 63 6.37 12.79 -4.73
CA LEU A 63 7.00 12.20 -3.55
C LEU A 63 8.27 11.39 -3.86
N ARG A 64 8.53 11.01 -5.10
CA ARG A 64 9.73 10.24 -5.48
C ARG A 64 11.01 10.99 -5.11
N THR A 65 11.08 12.29 -5.37
CA THR A 65 12.28 13.09 -5.07
C THR A 65 12.63 13.12 -3.57
N PRO A 66 11.76 13.55 -2.64
CA PRO A 66 12.05 13.47 -1.21
C PRO A 66 12.10 12.03 -0.71
N GLY A 67 11.34 11.13 -1.31
CA GLY A 67 11.30 9.71 -0.97
C GLY A 67 12.62 8.98 -1.22
N ARG A 68 13.39 9.37 -2.25
CA ARG A 68 14.75 8.86 -2.49
C ARG A 68 15.71 9.23 -1.35
N VAL A 69 15.55 10.42 -0.77
CA VAL A 69 16.32 10.81 0.41
C VAL A 69 15.94 9.94 1.61
N THR A 70 14.66 9.68 1.81
CA THR A 70 14.17 8.80 2.86
C THR A 70 14.63 7.36 2.68
N ALA A 71 14.59 6.81 1.45
CA ALA A 71 15.10 5.47 1.14
C ALA A 71 16.60 5.36 1.43
N LYS A 72 17.41 6.37 1.09
CA LYS A 72 18.83 6.39 1.44
C LYS A 72 19.06 6.38 2.94
N ILE A 73 18.34 7.21 3.70
CA ILE A 73 18.56 7.37 5.14
C ILE A 73 18.09 6.14 5.93
N TYR A 74 16.92 5.60 5.61
CA TYR A 74 16.29 4.54 6.39
C TYR A 74 16.54 3.13 5.87
N ALA A 75 16.83 2.98 4.58
CA ALA A 75 17.03 1.66 3.94
C ALA A 75 18.42 1.50 3.28
N GLY A 76 19.24 2.56 3.24
CA GLY A 76 20.54 2.53 2.59
C GLY A 76 20.48 2.44 1.06
N VAL A 77 19.31 2.63 0.45
CA VAL A 77 19.12 2.61 -1.00
C VAL A 77 19.39 3.99 -1.57
N GLU A 78 20.48 4.13 -2.31
CA GLU A 78 20.89 5.40 -2.89
C GLU A 78 20.56 5.43 -4.39
N SER A 79 19.87 6.50 -4.81
CA SER A 79 19.69 6.87 -6.21
C SER A 79 20.62 8.03 -6.53
N LYS A 80 21.60 7.77 -7.40
CA LYS A 80 22.50 8.82 -7.92
C LYS A 80 21.83 9.56 -9.07
N ASP A 81 22.49 10.59 -9.58
CA ASP A 81 21.94 11.41 -10.65
C ASP A 81 21.48 10.56 -11.85
N GLY A 82 20.17 10.61 -12.12
CA GLY A 82 19.53 9.87 -13.20
C GLY A 82 19.16 8.41 -12.87
N GLU A 83 19.49 7.91 -11.67
CA GLU A 83 19.05 6.57 -11.21
C GLU A 83 17.72 6.66 -10.48
N GLU A 84 16.91 5.60 -10.62
CA GLU A 84 15.61 5.41 -9.97
C GLU A 84 15.63 4.07 -9.22
N ASN A 85 16.41 4.03 -8.12
CA ASN A 85 16.67 2.79 -7.36
C ASN A 85 15.64 2.53 -6.25
N GLY A 86 14.78 3.51 -5.95
CA GLY A 86 13.71 3.38 -4.98
C GLY A 86 13.43 4.68 -4.24
N PHE A 87 12.18 4.84 -3.84
CA PHE A 87 11.73 5.92 -2.96
C PHE A 87 10.88 5.36 -1.83
N MET A 88 10.81 6.05 -0.73
CA MET A 88 10.12 5.62 0.48
C MET A 88 9.25 6.74 1.00
N ALA A 89 8.00 6.44 1.27
CA ALA A 89 7.12 7.31 2.03
C ALA A 89 6.36 6.47 3.05
N HIS A 90 6.02 7.08 4.17
CA HIS A 90 5.43 6.37 5.31
C HIS A 90 4.02 6.87 5.61
N THR A 91 3.47 6.49 6.76
CA THR A 91 2.08 6.77 7.14
C THR A 91 1.69 8.24 7.00
N GLN A 92 2.55 9.15 7.44
CA GLN A 92 2.27 10.59 7.43
C GLN A 92 2.98 11.29 6.29
N ASN A 93 2.21 12.05 5.53
CA ASN A 93 2.69 12.89 4.44
C ASN A 93 2.05 14.27 4.52
N ASN A 94 2.58 15.23 3.77
CA ASN A 94 2.02 16.57 3.66
C ASN A 94 2.33 17.19 2.28
N PRO A 95 1.73 18.34 1.95
CA PRO A 95 1.95 19.01 0.66
C PRO A 95 3.42 19.43 0.39
N PHE A 96 4.27 19.43 1.41
CA PHE A 96 5.67 19.84 1.31
C PHE A 96 6.63 18.66 1.09
N GLY A 97 6.11 17.46 0.81
CA GLY A 97 6.93 16.28 0.51
C GLY A 97 7.55 15.64 1.77
N TRP A 98 6.85 15.65 2.89
CA TRP A 98 7.27 14.87 4.05
C TRP A 98 7.09 13.39 3.78
N THR A 99 8.17 12.62 3.89
CA THR A 99 8.17 11.18 3.56
C THR A 99 8.73 10.29 4.68
N CYS A 100 9.28 10.89 5.73
CA CYS A 100 9.84 10.15 6.88
C CYS A 100 8.74 9.50 7.73
N PRO A 101 9.09 8.53 8.62
CA PRO A 101 8.10 7.86 9.50
C PRO A 101 7.34 8.79 10.46
N GLY A 102 7.71 10.07 10.54
CA GLY A 102 7.06 11.04 11.43
C GLY A 102 7.72 11.10 12.80
N TRP A 103 7.04 11.80 13.71
CA TRP A 103 7.52 12.03 15.08
C TRP A 103 7.41 10.81 15.99
N ASN A 104 6.67 9.79 15.58
CA ASN A 104 6.57 8.50 16.27
C ASN A 104 6.88 7.37 15.29
N PHE A 105 8.09 6.86 15.33
CA PHE A 105 8.55 5.77 14.49
C PHE A 105 7.72 4.49 14.69
N ASP A 106 7.24 4.23 15.91
CA ASP A 106 6.59 2.96 16.24
C ASP A 106 5.31 2.71 15.46
N TRP A 107 4.51 3.73 15.18
CA TRP A 107 3.30 3.61 14.38
C TRP A 107 3.38 4.33 13.03
N GLY A 108 4.33 5.22 12.87
CA GLY A 108 4.56 5.95 11.61
C GLY A 108 5.29 5.14 10.55
N TRP A 109 6.07 4.14 10.96
CA TRP A 109 6.81 3.27 10.05
C TRP A 109 5.86 2.42 9.21
N SER A 110 5.86 2.62 7.90
CA SER A 110 5.06 1.84 6.95
C SER A 110 5.65 1.97 5.55
N PRO A 111 6.71 1.24 5.21
CA PRO A 111 7.26 1.26 3.85
C PRO A 111 6.22 0.80 2.82
N ALA A 112 5.30 -0.11 3.19
CA ALA A 112 4.22 -0.57 2.33
C ALA A 112 3.11 0.47 2.05
N ALA A 113 3.20 1.66 2.62
CA ALA A 113 2.27 2.76 2.28
C ALA A 113 2.34 3.13 0.79
N VAL A 114 3.54 3.12 0.20
CA VAL A 114 3.72 3.38 -1.24
C VAL A 114 3.16 2.25 -2.10
N PRO A 115 3.52 0.97 -1.90
CA PRO A 115 2.85 -0.14 -2.59
C PRO A 115 1.32 -0.06 -2.54
N TRP A 116 0.76 0.31 -1.39
CA TRP A 116 -0.70 0.40 -1.26
C TRP A 116 -1.29 1.52 -2.09
N ILE A 117 -0.73 2.73 -2.04
CA ILE A 117 -1.27 3.85 -2.83
C ILE A 117 -1.05 3.65 -4.34
N LEU A 118 -0.03 2.88 -4.73
CA LEU A 118 0.20 2.52 -6.13
C LEU A 118 -0.90 1.62 -6.69
N GLN A 119 -1.64 0.85 -5.87
CA GLN A 119 -2.85 0.15 -6.31
C GLN A 119 -3.90 1.16 -6.83
N ASN A 120 -4.12 2.27 -6.12
CA ASN A 120 -5.01 3.33 -6.61
C ASN A 120 -4.54 3.95 -7.93
N CYS A 121 -3.23 4.05 -8.15
CA CYS A 121 -2.69 4.53 -9.42
C CYS A 121 -2.84 3.49 -10.53
N TRP A 122 -2.63 2.20 -10.24
CA TRP A 122 -2.82 1.10 -11.18
C TRP A 122 -4.27 0.97 -11.66
N GLU A 123 -5.24 1.15 -10.74
CA GLU A 123 -6.67 1.16 -11.07
C GLU A 123 -7.03 2.22 -12.13
N TYR A 124 -6.29 3.31 -12.23
CA TYR A 124 -6.49 4.27 -13.34
C TYR A 124 -6.40 3.57 -14.70
N TYR A 125 -5.34 2.77 -14.90
CA TYR A 125 -5.19 2.01 -16.13
C TYR A 125 -6.27 0.92 -16.25
N ASP A 126 -6.58 0.21 -15.18
CA ASP A 126 -7.56 -0.87 -15.21
C ASP A 126 -8.94 -0.41 -15.66
N PHE A 127 -9.33 0.80 -15.31
CA PHE A 127 -10.63 1.37 -15.69
C PHE A 127 -10.58 2.14 -17.02
N THR A 128 -9.51 2.88 -17.30
CA THR A 128 -9.41 3.74 -18.50
C THR A 128 -8.82 3.03 -19.71
N ARG A 129 -7.97 2.05 -19.48
CA ARG A 129 -7.11 1.39 -20.50
C ARG A 129 -6.19 2.36 -21.24
N ASP A 130 -5.85 3.51 -20.63
CA ASP A 130 -4.92 4.48 -21.17
C ASP A 130 -3.46 4.02 -20.97
N ALA A 131 -2.95 3.30 -22.00
CA ALA A 131 -1.60 2.75 -21.98
C ALA A 131 -0.50 3.83 -22.07
N ASP A 132 -0.81 4.97 -22.66
CA ASP A 132 0.15 6.07 -22.75
C ASP A 132 0.32 6.73 -21.37
N TYR A 133 -0.77 7.00 -20.68
CA TYR A 133 -0.72 7.51 -19.30
C TYR A 133 -0.05 6.51 -18.34
N LEU A 134 -0.37 5.22 -18.47
CA LEU A 134 0.33 4.17 -17.73
C LEU A 134 1.84 4.27 -17.94
N LYS A 135 2.28 4.32 -19.20
CA LYS A 135 3.69 4.33 -19.56
C LYS A 135 4.44 5.58 -19.08
N GLU A 136 3.79 6.74 -19.19
CA GLU A 136 4.44 8.03 -18.91
C GLU A 136 4.41 8.43 -17.44
N LYS A 137 3.35 8.02 -16.71
CA LYS A 137 3.10 8.49 -15.34
C LYS A 137 3.14 7.39 -14.30
N ILE A 138 2.43 6.28 -14.49
CA ILE A 138 2.19 5.29 -13.45
C ILE A 138 3.32 4.27 -13.38
N TYR A 139 3.68 3.69 -14.54
CA TYR A 139 4.71 2.65 -14.60
C TYR A 139 6.08 3.07 -14.04
N PRO A 140 6.59 4.30 -14.26
CA PRO A 140 7.85 4.73 -13.65
C PRO A 140 7.85 4.68 -12.12
N MET A 141 6.74 5.02 -11.45
CA MET A 141 6.59 4.93 -10.00
C MET A 141 6.59 3.48 -9.53
N MET A 142 5.82 2.62 -10.20
CA MET A 142 5.73 1.18 -9.87
C MET A 142 7.09 0.49 -10.05
N LYS A 143 7.78 0.77 -11.16
CA LYS A 143 9.11 0.24 -11.48
C LYS A 143 10.14 0.64 -10.43
N GLU A 144 10.13 1.90 -10.01
CA GLU A 144 11.06 2.41 -9.00
C GLU A 144 10.78 1.78 -7.63
N GLU A 145 9.52 1.64 -7.26
CA GLU A 145 9.13 1.03 -5.99
C GLU A 145 9.43 -0.48 -5.96
N ALA A 146 9.15 -1.21 -7.04
CA ALA A 146 9.54 -2.62 -7.16
C ALA A 146 11.07 -2.78 -7.08
N THR A 147 11.84 -1.84 -7.62
CA THR A 147 13.30 -1.80 -7.51
C THR A 147 13.77 -1.53 -6.08
N LEU A 148 13.03 -0.74 -5.29
CA LEU A 148 13.30 -0.59 -3.86
C LEU A 148 13.18 -1.94 -3.15
N TYR A 149 12.07 -2.64 -3.36
CA TYR A 149 11.82 -3.93 -2.69
C TYR A 149 12.80 -5.03 -3.11
N ASP A 150 13.34 -5.01 -4.32
CA ASP A 150 14.45 -5.89 -4.72
C ASP A 150 15.68 -5.77 -3.80
N GLN A 151 15.85 -4.62 -3.15
CA GLN A 151 17.04 -4.30 -2.33
C GLN A 151 16.78 -4.40 -0.83
N ILE A 152 15.54 -4.17 -0.37
CA ILE A 152 15.24 -4.11 1.07
C ILE A 152 14.63 -5.39 1.64
N LEU A 153 14.12 -6.28 0.79
CA LEU A 153 13.65 -7.59 1.24
C LEU A 153 14.82 -8.43 1.77
N ILE A 154 14.62 -9.03 2.92
CA ILE A 154 15.62 -9.93 3.53
C ILE A 154 15.10 -11.36 3.55
N LYS A 155 16.00 -12.33 3.67
CA LYS A 155 15.60 -13.73 3.86
C LYS A 155 15.36 -14.01 5.34
N ASP A 156 14.23 -14.66 5.63
CA ASP A 156 13.96 -15.22 6.94
C ASP A 156 14.73 -16.55 7.18
N ALA A 157 14.47 -17.20 8.30
CA ALA A 157 15.12 -18.45 8.66
C ALA A 157 14.82 -19.62 7.68
N ASP A 158 13.70 -19.55 6.97
CA ASP A 158 13.26 -20.54 5.98
C ASP A 158 13.75 -20.19 4.56
N GLY A 159 14.50 -19.09 4.42
CA GLY A 159 15.02 -18.60 3.15
C GLY A 159 14.00 -17.84 2.31
N LYS A 160 12.82 -17.55 2.86
CA LYS A 160 11.76 -16.76 2.22
C LYS A 160 12.01 -15.26 2.36
N LEU A 161 11.58 -14.49 1.37
CA LEU A 161 11.71 -13.04 1.39
C LEU A 161 10.65 -12.39 2.27
N VAL A 162 11.10 -11.50 3.16
CA VAL A 162 10.24 -10.72 4.06
C VAL A 162 10.69 -9.26 4.12
N SER A 163 9.72 -8.37 4.32
CA SER A 163 9.97 -6.98 4.73
C SER A 163 10.33 -6.95 6.22
N SER A 164 11.34 -6.19 6.62
CA SER A 164 11.77 -6.11 8.03
C SER A 164 12.50 -4.79 8.32
N PRO A 165 12.14 -4.05 9.41
CA PRO A 165 11.00 -4.32 10.30
C PRO A 165 9.66 -4.07 9.61
N SER A 166 8.67 -4.88 9.95
CA SER A 166 7.31 -4.84 9.41
C SER A 166 6.30 -4.49 10.51
N TYR A 167 5.33 -3.65 10.21
CA TYR A 167 4.33 -3.19 11.17
C TYR A 167 2.94 -3.21 10.55
N SER A 168 1.98 -3.86 11.20
CA SER A 168 0.59 -3.85 10.76
C SER A 168 -0.14 -2.64 11.35
N PRO A 169 -0.64 -1.70 10.54
CA PRO A 169 -1.33 -0.52 11.07
C PRO A 169 -2.60 -0.87 11.83
N GLU A 170 -2.84 -0.32 12.98
CA GLU A 170 -1.98 0.49 13.83
C GLU A 170 -1.88 -0.16 15.20
N HIS A 171 -1.53 -1.43 15.26
CA HIS A 171 -1.45 -2.20 16.50
C HIS A 171 -0.50 -3.41 16.36
N GLY A 172 -0.26 -4.07 17.46
CA GLY A 172 0.51 -5.31 17.51
C GLY A 172 2.03 -5.13 17.47
N PRO A 173 2.75 -6.24 17.39
CA PRO A 173 4.19 -6.24 17.40
C PRO A 173 4.78 -5.79 16.07
N LYS A 174 6.00 -5.28 16.10
CA LYS A 174 6.87 -5.24 14.93
C LYS A 174 7.44 -6.63 14.69
N THR A 175 7.45 -7.04 13.44
CA THR A 175 7.86 -8.41 13.04
C THR A 175 8.78 -8.36 11.83
N SER A 176 9.32 -9.51 11.45
CA SER A 176 9.91 -9.73 10.13
C SER A 176 8.85 -10.35 9.24
N GLY A 177 8.24 -9.54 8.41
CA GLY A 177 7.07 -9.88 7.63
C GLY A 177 5.77 -9.90 8.46
N ASN A 178 4.72 -9.47 7.83
CA ASN A 178 3.33 -9.61 8.25
C ASN A 178 2.44 -9.61 7.03
N THR A 179 1.18 -10.01 7.17
CA THR A 179 0.28 -10.15 6.04
C THR A 179 0.03 -8.82 5.32
N TYR A 180 -0.04 -7.70 6.06
CA TYR A 180 -0.20 -6.36 5.49
C TYR A 180 0.89 -6.04 4.46
N GLU A 181 2.16 -6.05 4.88
CA GLU A 181 3.26 -5.68 3.99
C GLU A 181 3.51 -6.72 2.90
N GLN A 182 3.49 -8.01 3.24
CA GLN A 182 3.76 -9.07 2.27
C GLN A 182 2.71 -9.12 1.16
N THR A 183 1.44 -8.88 1.48
CA THR A 183 0.35 -8.80 0.49
C THR A 183 0.53 -7.60 -0.44
N LEU A 184 0.86 -6.44 0.10
CA LEU A 184 1.07 -5.23 -0.70
C LEU A 184 2.33 -5.32 -1.59
N VAL A 185 3.39 -5.96 -1.10
CA VAL A 185 4.60 -6.22 -1.92
C VAL A 185 4.31 -7.24 -3.02
N TRP A 186 3.53 -8.27 -2.70
CA TRP A 186 3.09 -9.24 -3.71
C TRP A 186 2.30 -8.56 -4.84
N GLN A 187 1.33 -7.72 -4.46
CA GLN A 187 0.49 -6.97 -5.41
C GLN A 187 1.34 -5.98 -6.23
N LEU A 188 2.26 -5.27 -5.60
CA LEU A 188 3.18 -4.36 -6.31
C LEU A 188 3.94 -5.11 -7.42
N TYR A 189 4.50 -6.28 -7.12
CA TYR A 189 5.18 -7.07 -8.15
C TYR A 189 4.21 -7.54 -9.23
N GLN A 190 3.01 -8.00 -8.86
CA GLN A 190 2.00 -8.47 -9.81
C GLN A 190 1.64 -7.37 -10.81
N ASP A 191 1.25 -6.21 -10.31
CA ASP A 191 0.81 -5.08 -11.13
C ASP A 191 1.97 -4.52 -11.97
N THR A 192 3.19 -4.45 -11.39
CA THR A 192 4.38 -3.96 -12.11
C THR A 192 4.78 -4.91 -13.24
N ILE A 193 4.70 -6.22 -13.05
CA ILE A 193 4.98 -7.23 -14.08
C ILE A 193 3.96 -7.14 -15.21
N GLU A 194 2.69 -6.96 -14.91
CA GLU A 194 1.63 -6.79 -15.90
C GLU A 194 1.83 -5.48 -16.69
N ALA A 195 2.04 -4.37 -15.97
CA ALA A 195 2.34 -3.07 -16.57
C ALA A 195 3.55 -3.13 -17.50
N ALA A 196 4.63 -3.82 -17.09
CA ALA A 196 5.82 -4.02 -17.92
C ALA A 196 5.51 -4.65 -19.27
N GLY A 197 4.60 -5.64 -19.29
CA GLY A 197 4.13 -6.26 -20.52
C GLY A 197 3.37 -5.27 -21.42
N ILE A 198 2.51 -4.46 -20.83
CA ILE A 198 1.66 -3.49 -21.55
C ILE A 198 2.49 -2.36 -22.16
N VAL A 199 3.42 -1.78 -21.39
CA VAL A 199 4.25 -0.66 -21.85
C VAL A 199 5.41 -1.08 -22.75
N GLY A 200 5.65 -2.39 -22.90
CA GLY A 200 6.73 -2.93 -23.70
C GLY A 200 8.11 -2.76 -23.05
N GLU A 201 8.21 -3.05 -21.73
CA GLU A 201 9.49 -2.99 -21.02
C GLU A 201 10.53 -3.93 -21.65
N THR A 202 11.72 -3.39 -21.89
CA THR A 202 12.82 -4.10 -22.55
C THR A 202 13.80 -4.74 -21.56
N ASP A 203 13.81 -4.31 -20.30
CA ASP A 203 14.62 -4.93 -19.24
C ASP A 203 14.01 -6.24 -18.74
N THR A 204 14.15 -7.27 -19.55
CA THR A 204 13.62 -8.62 -19.22
C THR A 204 14.29 -9.24 -18.00
N ALA A 205 15.52 -8.86 -17.68
CA ALA A 205 16.23 -9.35 -16.50
C ALA A 205 15.57 -8.82 -15.22
N LYS A 206 15.18 -7.55 -15.20
CA LYS A 206 14.45 -6.93 -14.09
C LYS A 206 13.08 -7.57 -13.91
N VAL A 207 12.30 -7.75 -14.97
CA VAL A 207 11.00 -8.44 -14.92
C VAL A 207 11.16 -9.88 -14.40
N THR A 208 12.20 -10.60 -14.80
CA THR A 208 12.49 -11.94 -14.29
C THR A 208 12.81 -11.92 -12.79
N GLN A 209 13.54 -10.92 -12.32
CA GLN A 209 13.84 -10.75 -10.90
C GLN A 209 12.57 -10.49 -10.09
N TRP A 210 11.67 -9.63 -10.56
CA TRP A 210 10.39 -9.37 -9.88
C TRP A 210 9.53 -10.63 -9.76
N LYS A 211 9.40 -11.41 -10.84
CA LYS A 211 8.69 -12.70 -10.82
C LYS A 211 9.29 -13.66 -9.79
N LYS A 212 10.62 -13.71 -9.74
CA LYS A 212 11.33 -14.55 -8.77
C LYS A 212 11.07 -14.07 -7.34
N ASN A 213 11.23 -12.77 -7.07
CA ASN A 213 11.00 -12.21 -5.73
C ASN A 213 9.56 -12.42 -5.28
N GLN A 214 8.57 -12.21 -6.16
CA GLN A 214 7.16 -12.49 -5.87
C GLN A 214 6.94 -13.94 -5.43
N SER A 215 7.54 -14.91 -6.13
CA SER A 215 7.42 -16.34 -5.80
C SER A 215 8.16 -16.74 -4.52
N ASP A 216 9.20 -16.01 -4.15
CA ASP A 216 10.01 -16.26 -2.98
C ASP A 216 9.49 -15.56 -1.71
N LEU A 217 8.48 -14.70 -1.82
CA LEU A 217 7.86 -14.05 -0.66
C LEU A 217 7.32 -15.08 0.32
N LYS A 218 7.47 -14.79 1.60
CA LYS A 218 6.80 -15.53 2.67
C LYS A 218 5.30 -15.19 2.65
N GLY A 219 4.46 -16.19 2.83
CA GLY A 219 3.03 -16.01 2.73
C GLY A 219 2.60 -15.83 1.26
N PRO A 220 2.02 -14.69 0.87
CA PRO A 220 1.59 -13.56 1.71
C PRO A 220 0.42 -13.89 2.63
N ILE A 221 -0.39 -14.88 2.29
CA ILE A 221 -1.52 -15.32 3.12
C ILE A 221 -1.17 -16.61 3.83
N GLU A 222 -1.25 -16.59 5.17
CA GLU A 222 -1.20 -17.78 6.03
C GLU A 222 -2.48 -17.91 6.84
N VAL A 223 -2.98 -19.14 6.95
CA VAL A 223 -4.17 -19.45 7.75
C VAL A 223 -3.75 -19.98 9.12
N GLY A 224 -4.36 -19.45 10.19
CA GLY A 224 -4.10 -19.88 11.55
C GLY A 224 -4.99 -21.05 11.99
N ASP A 225 -4.73 -21.59 13.18
CA ASP A 225 -5.39 -22.78 13.73
C ASP A 225 -6.89 -22.57 14.00
N SER A 226 -7.35 -21.33 14.13
CA SER A 226 -8.78 -20.98 14.22
C SER A 226 -9.44 -20.83 12.85
N GLY A 227 -8.71 -21.02 11.75
CA GLY A 227 -9.17 -20.82 10.39
C GLY A 227 -9.12 -19.35 9.91
N GLN A 228 -8.57 -18.42 10.70
CA GLN A 228 -8.45 -17.03 10.36
C GLN A 228 -7.23 -16.77 9.43
N ILE A 229 -7.24 -15.68 8.68
CA ILE A 229 -6.02 -15.12 8.10
C ILE A 229 -5.16 -14.57 9.24
N LYS A 230 -3.92 -15.03 9.36
CA LYS A 230 -2.97 -14.48 10.32
C LYS A 230 -2.62 -13.03 9.94
N GLU A 231 -2.72 -12.12 10.88
CA GLU A 231 -2.22 -10.75 10.70
C GLU A 231 -0.70 -10.71 10.87
N TRP A 232 -0.18 -11.46 11.83
CA TRP A 232 1.26 -11.71 12.03
C TRP A 232 1.56 -13.20 11.86
N TYR A 233 2.63 -13.54 11.19
CA TYR A 233 2.98 -14.96 10.91
C TYR A 233 3.26 -15.80 12.17
N THR A 234 3.55 -15.14 13.29
CA THR A 234 3.68 -15.78 14.61
C THR A 234 2.32 -16.01 15.32
N GLU A 235 1.24 -15.48 14.79
CA GLU A 235 -0.10 -15.73 15.29
C GLU A 235 -0.50 -17.20 15.05
N THR A 236 -1.12 -17.84 16.04
CA THR A 236 -1.63 -19.21 15.90
C THR A 236 -3.16 -19.24 15.78
N THR A 237 -3.85 -18.65 16.73
CA THR A 237 -5.32 -18.52 16.74
C THR A 237 -5.71 -17.06 16.82
N VAL A 238 -6.97 -16.75 16.58
CA VAL A 238 -7.53 -15.41 16.78
C VAL A 238 -7.11 -14.86 18.13
N ASN A 239 -6.52 -13.65 18.13
CA ASN A 239 -6.05 -12.95 19.33
C ASN A 239 -4.99 -13.71 20.16
N SER A 240 -4.27 -14.67 19.60
CA SER A 240 -3.22 -15.42 20.33
C SER A 240 -2.06 -14.54 20.80
N LEU A 241 -1.86 -13.37 20.19
CA LEU A 241 -0.84 -12.40 20.61
C LEU A 241 -1.38 -11.35 21.61
N GLY A 242 -2.64 -11.46 22.04
CA GLY A 242 -3.24 -10.58 23.04
C GLY A 242 -3.47 -9.13 22.59
N GLN A 243 -3.50 -8.86 21.31
CA GLN A 243 -3.56 -7.49 20.75
C GLN A 243 -4.97 -6.89 20.67
N GLY A 244 -6.01 -7.65 21.03
CA GLY A 244 -7.40 -7.25 20.83
C GLY A 244 -7.77 -7.32 19.35
N TYR A 245 -8.40 -8.42 18.94
CA TYR A 245 -8.67 -8.68 17.52
C TYR A 245 -9.64 -7.68 16.89
N ASN A 246 -10.55 -7.10 17.69
CA ASN A 246 -11.46 -6.06 17.23
C ASN A 246 -10.74 -4.72 17.07
N HIS A 247 -10.01 -4.55 15.98
CA HIS A 247 -9.32 -3.32 15.62
C HIS A 247 -10.05 -2.63 14.47
N ARG A 248 -9.93 -1.29 14.35
CA ARG A 248 -10.57 -0.52 13.29
C ARG A 248 -9.99 -0.78 11.90
N HIS A 249 -8.68 -1.08 11.79
CA HIS A 249 -8.03 -1.44 10.54
C HIS A 249 -8.28 -2.90 10.15
N LEU A 250 -8.33 -3.15 8.84
CA LEU A 250 -8.38 -4.46 8.22
C LEU A 250 -7.09 -4.75 7.43
N SER A 251 -5.93 -4.43 8.01
CA SER A 251 -4.65 -4.46 7.31
C SER A 251 -4.30 -5.83 6.71
N HIS A 252 -4.68 -6.91 7.37
CA HIS A 252 -4.48 -8.29 6.89
C HIS A 252 -5.50 -8.74 5.82
N MET A 253 -6.47 -7.91 5.50
CA MET A 253 -7.52 -8.21 4.51
C MET A 253 -7.29 -7.54 3.15
N LEU A 254 -6.18 -6.84 2.98
CA LEU A 254 -5.92 -6.07 1.75
C LEU A 254 -5.72 -6.95 0.52
N GLY A 255 -5.43 -8.22 0.70
CA GLY A 255 -5.42 -9.20 -0.39
C GLY A 255 -6.82 -9.57 -0.91
N LEU A 256 -7.89 -9.27 -0.15
CA LEU A 256 -9.28 -9.41 -0.59
C LEU A 256 -9.82 -8.08 -1.13
N PHE A 257 -9.60 -6.98 -0.41
CA PHE A 257 -10.03 -5.65 -0.84
C PHE A 257 -9.08 -4.57 -0.27
N PRO A 258 -8.54 -3.70 -1.15
CA PRO A 258 -8.79 -3.55 -2.59
C PRO A 258 -8.01 -4.51 -3.51
N GLY A 259 -7.15 -5.38 -2.98
CA GLY A 259 -6.39 -6.36 -3.78
C GLY A 259 -7.27 -7.48 -4.32
N ASP A 260 -6.67 -8.35 -5.12
CA ASP A 260 -7.30 -9.46 -5.83
C ASP A 260 -6.67 -10.84 -5.56
N LEU A 261 -5.71 -10.88 -4.63
CA LEU A 261 -5.01 -12.10 -4.25
C LEU A 261 -5.95 -13.15 -3.63
N ILE A 262 -6.94 -12.69 -2.86
CA ILE A 262 -7.99 -13.52 -2.27
C ILE A 262 -9.25 -13.35 -3.09
N SER A 263 -9.71 -14.44 -3.70
CA SER A 263 -10.86 -14.43 -4.59
C SER A 263 -11.61 -15.78 -4.55
N VAL A 264 -12.62 -15.93 -5.36
CA VAL A 264 -13.33 -17.21 -5.57
C VAL A 264 -12.40 -18.32 -6.09
N ASP A 265 -11.29 -17.96 -6.72
CA ASP A 265 -10.29 -18.89 -7.22
C ASP A 265 -9.32 -19.37 -6.13
N THR A 266 -9.38 -18.72 -4.95
CA THR A 266 -8.62 -19.09 -3.74
C THR A 266 -9.57 -19.40 -2.58
N PRO A 267 -10.44 -20.44 -2.69
CA PRO A 267 -11.56 -20.67 -1.77
C PRO A 267 -11.13 -20.89 -0.32
N GLU A 268 -9.94 -21.45 -0.07
CA GLU A 268 -9.39 -21.64 1.27
C GLU A 268 -9.09 -20.29 1.94
N TRP A 269 -8.46 -19.38 1.22
CA TRP A 269 -8.17 -18.04 1.73
C TRP A 269 -9.44 -17.20 1.88
N LEU A 270 -10.39 -17.35 0.96
CA LEU A 270 -11.69 -16.68 1.07
C LEU A 270 -12.47 -17.15 2.30
N ALA A 271 -12.43 -18.45 2.60
CA ALA A 271 -13.02 -18.98 3.84
C ALA A 271 -12.32 -18.42 5.09
N ALA A 272 -10.99 -18.34 5.07
CA ALA A 272 -10.21 -17.76 6.17
C ALA A 272 -10.47 -16.25 6.35
N ALA A 273 -10.63 -15.52 5.24
CA ALA A 273 -11.03 -14.11 5.25
C ALA A 273 -12.38 -13.92 5.97
N ARG A 274 -13.37 -14.78 5.68
CA ARG A 274 -14.66 -14.75 6.36
C ARG A 274 -14.50 -14.95 7.88
N VAL A 275 -13.71 -15.94 8.31
CA VAL A 275 -13.43 -16.16 9.75
C VAL A 275 -12.80 -14.91 10.37
N SER A 276 -11.86 -14.27 9.70
CA SER A 276 -11.25 -13.03 10.16
C SER A 276 -12.27 -11.91 10.32
N MET A 277 -13.14 -11.71 9.33
CA MET A 277 -14.16 -10.66 9.36
C MET A 277 -15.19 -10.87 10.46
N GLU A 278 -15.67 -12.11 10.65
CA GLU A 278 -16.60 -12.46 11.74
C GLU A 278 -16.01 -12.15 13.13
N ASN A 279 -14.71 -12.36 13.31
CA ASN A 279 -14.01 -12.05 14.56
C ASN A 279 -13.67 -10.57 14.72
N ARG A 280 -13.48 -9.82 13.61
CA ARG A 280 -13.26 -8.36 13.63
C ARG A 280 -14.50 -7.59 14.06
N VAL A 281 -15.66 -8.18 13.98
CA VAL A 281 -17.00 -7.68 14.28
C VAL A 281 -17.37 -6.37 13.56
N ASP A 282 -18.67 -6.00 13.63
CA ASP A 282 -19.23 -4.88 12.87
C ASP A 282 -19.30 -3.57 13.71
N LYS A 283 -18.38 -3.37 14.64
CA LYS A 283 -18.29 -2.14 15.43
C LYS A 283 -16.94 -1.50 15.23
N SER A 284 -16.92 -0.35 14.54
CA SER A 284 -15.69 0.37 14.21
C SER A 284 -15.95 1.87 14.05
N THR A 285 -14.90 2.62 13.64
CA THR A 285 -15.02 3.99 13.16
C THR A 285 -15.84 4.06 11.87
N GLY A 286 -16.33 5.25 11.48
CA GLY A 286 -17.09 5.42 10.25
C GLY A 286 -16.36 4.90 9.01
N TRP A 287 -15.11 5.28 8.82
CA TRP A 287 -14.29 4.79 7.71
C TRP A 287 -14.00 3.28 7.81
N GLY A 288 -13.78 2.77 9.04
CA GLY A 288 -13.57 1.35 9.26
C GLY A 288 -14.82 0.51 8.94
N MET A 289 -16.02 1.06 9.15
CA MET A 289 -17.27 0.43 8.72
C MET A 289 -17.40 0.45 7.19
N GLY A 290 -17.03 1.56 6.54
CA GLY A 290 -17.01 1.65 5.09
C GLY A 290 -16.11 0.58 4.46
N GLN A 291 -14.90 0.39 5.00
CA GLN A 291 -14.01 -0.69 4.54
C GLN A 291 -14.62 -2.08 4.74
N ARG A 292 -15.23 -2.35 5.91
CA ARG A 292 -15.89 -3.64 6.20
C ARG A 292 -17.00 -3.98 5.22
N ILE A 293 -17.82 -2.99 4.84
CA ILE A 293 -18.91 -3.18 3.87
C ILE A 293 -18.34 -3.67 2.53
N ASN A 294 -17.33 -3.00 2.02
CA ASN A 294 -16.68 -3.39 0.76
C ASN A 294 -15.98 -4.76 0.86
N THR A 295 -15.36 -5.06 2.01
CA THR A 295 -14.68 -6.35 2.23
C THR A 295 -15.68 -7.50 2.33
N TRP A 296 -16.91 -7.25 2.82
CA TRP A 296 -17.98 -8.25 2.88
C TRP A 296 -18.70 -8.48 1.54
N ALA A 297 -18.73 -7.49 0.66
CA ALA A 297 -19.36 -7.56 -0.66
C ALA A 297 -18.62 -8.48 -1.62
#